data_9d447d9c96ca9f30c14073cb1483ee09
#
_entry.id   9d447d9c96ca9f30c14073cb1483ee09
#
_cell.length_a   1.000
_cell.length_b   1.000
_cell.length_c   1.000
_cell.angle_alpha   90.00
_cell.angle_beta   90.00
_cell.angle_gamma   90.00
#
_symmetry.space_group_name_H-M   'P 1'
#
loop_
_entity.id
_entity.type
_entity.pdbx_description
1 polymer ?
#
loop_
_entity_poly.entity_id
_entity_poly.type
_entity_poly.pdbx_seq_one_letter_code
_entity_poly.pdbx_strand_id
1 'polypeptide(L)'
;ICAIVMLFSLCMILGVKSEAAAKKPSITKSVTIFRNSGTRIIGVDNMKKGDKITKVYPKNNDYNAIGAWTGERSDEIMISALNVSKTGSTKVYVKVQRGKKTYKLSMKVNVIPYTCPMQSAKIGKTNVKKAITNTADAFLKKNCSGKLSIKMKKGWTITEISQFVNGKSVKLKNNKKVSTKKGRIFITVKNKKTNQIEALSLAAGY
;
A
#
# COMPACT_ATOMS: atom_id res chain seq x y z
N ILE A 1 -55.37 -33.22 -52.46
CA ILE A 1 -54.21 -33.72 -51.69
C ILE A 1 -53.35 -32.51 -51.37
N CYS A 2 -53.48 -31.97 -50.17
CA CYS A 2 -52.67 -30.82 -49.71
C CYS A 2 -51.29 -31.29 -49.24
N ALA A 3 -50.23 -30.83 -49.87
CA ALA A 3 -48.87 -30.98 -49.39
C ALA A 3 -48.53 -29.86 -48.43
N ILE A 4 -48.42 -30.21 -47.17
CA ILE A 4 -47.93 -29.27 -46.13
C ILE A 4 -46.43 -29.23 -46.20
N VAL A 5 -45.90 -28.15 -46.71
CA VAL A 5 -44.47 -27.88 -46.66
C VAL A 5 -44.14 -27.32 -45.26
N MET A 6 -43.59 -28.17 -44.39
CA MET A 6 -43.01 -27.70 -43.12
C MET A 6 -41.69 -26.96 -43.39
N LEU A 7 -41.75 -25.66 -43.33
CA LEU A 7 -40.51 -24.84 -43.24
C LEU A 7 -39.94 -24.99 -41.84
N PHE A 8 -38.91 -25.82 -41.68
CA PHE A 8 -38.07 -25.82 -40.51
C PHE A 8 -37.23 -24.54 -40.52
N SER A 9 -37.69 -23.49 -39.85
CA SER A 9 -36.89 -22.36 -39.52
C SER A 9 -35.81 -22.80 -38.55
N LEU A 10 -34.62 -23.07 -39.05
CA LEU A 10 -33.43 -23.33 -38.25
C LEU A 10 -33.02 -21.99 -37.63
N CYS A 11 -33.62 -21.58 -36.50
CA CYS A 11 -33.10 -20.51 -35.64
C CYS A 11 -31.78 -21.00 -35.10
N MET A 12 -30.70 -20.71 -35.82
CA MET A 12 -29.37 -20.68 -35.20
C MET A 12 -29.38 -19.61 -34.13
N ILE A 13 -29.65 -20.05 -32.90
CA ILE A 13 -29.35 -19.27 -31.72
C ILE A 13 -27.84 -19.21 -31.67
N LEU A 14 -27.27 -18.20 -32.36
CA LEU A 14 -25.92 -17.74 -32.08
C LEU A 14 -25.94 -17.34 -30.58
N GLY A 15 -25.48 -18.27 -29.76
CA GLY A 15 -25.27 -18.03 -28.35
C GLY A 15 -24.23 -16.91 -28.23
N VAL A 16 -24.74 -15.67 -28.24
CA VAL A 16 -23.96 -14.52 -27.83
C VAL A 16 -23.64 -14.80 -26.36
N LYS A 17 -22.45 -15.35 -26.12
CA LYS A 17 -21.89 -15.39 -24.79
C LYS A 17 -21.92 -13.94 -24.31
N SER A 18 -22.91 -13.61 -23.49
CA SER A 18 -22.91 -12.34 -22.76
C SER A 18 -21.63 -12.33 -21.95
N GLU A 19 -20.57 -11.73 -22.50
CA GLU A 19 -19.41 -11.41 -21.69
C GLU A 19 -19.90 -10.55 -20.55
N ALA A 20 -19.92 -11.11 -19.36
CA ALA A 20 -20.29 -10.37 -18.15
C ALA A 20 -19.52 -9.06 -18.19
N ALA A 21 -20.27 -7.93 -18.20
CA ALA A 21 -19.71 -6.60 -18.40
C ALA A 21 -18.51 -6.42 -17.48
N ALA A 22 -17.35 -6.24 -18.07
CA ALA A 22 -16.10 -6.21 -17.33
C ALA A 22 -16.14 -5.14 -16.24
N LYS A 23 -15.89 -5.53 -15.00
CA LYS A 23 -15.87 -4.62 -13.85
C LYS A 23 -14.97 -3.41 -14.14
N LYS A 24 -15.48 -2.22 -13.82
CA LYS A 24 -14.71 -0.97 -13.95
C LYS A 24 -13.55 -0.96 -12.97
N PRO A 25 -12.40 -0.34 -13.31
CA PRO A 25 -11.34 -0.08 -12.34
C PRO A 25 -11.92 0.61 -11.11
N SER A 26 -11.43 0.25 -9.94
CA SER A 26 -11.86 0.84 -8.67
C SER A 26 -10.66 0.98 -7.72
N ILE A 27 -10.83 1.83 -6.70
CA ILE A 27 -9.82 2.02 -5.67
C ILE A 27 -10.52 2.10 -4.32
N THR A 28 -9.83 1.75 -3.25
CA THR A 28 -10.37 1.90 -1.88
C THR A 28 -10.89 3.33 -1.65
N LYS A 29 -12.04 3.46 -0.98
CA LYS A 29 -12.69 4.76 -0.75
C LYS A 29 -11.86 5.68 0.15
N SER A 30 -11.13 5.11 1.10
CA SER A 30 -10.30 5.89 2.03
C SER A 30 -9.15 5.09 2.59
N VAL A 31 -8.08 5.78 2.93
CA VAL A 31 -6.94 5.27 3.69
C VAL A 31 -6.58 6.24 4.81
N THR A 32 -6.02 5.69 5.89
CA THR A 32 -5.44 6.49 6.97
C THR A 32 -3.94 6.21 7.01
N ILE A 33 -3.14 7.25 7.12
CA ILE A 33 -1.68 7.17 7.23
C ILE A 33 -1.19 8.08 8.35
N PHE A 34 -0.11 7.69 9.01
CA PHE A 34 0.56 8.57 9.97
C PHE A 34 1.29 9.70 9.26
N ARG A 35 1.26 10.89 9.85
CA ARG A 35 2.16 11.97 9.49
C ARG A 35 3.61 11.50 9.65
N ASN A 36 4.47 11.86 8.71
CA ASN A 36 5.89 11.45 8.65
C ASN A 36 6.09 9.92 8.61
N SER A 37 5.08 9.18 8.10
CA SER A 37 5.27 7.78 7.76
C SER A 37 5.84 7.63 6.35
N GLY A 38 6.44 6.47 6.09
CA GLY A 38 6.96 6.12 4.77
C GLY A 38 5.88 5.98 3.69
N THR A 39 6.32 5.64 2.51
CA THR A 39 5.45 5.41 1.35
C THR A 39 4.53 4.22 1.58
N ARG A 40 3.25 4.40 1.23
CA ARG A 40 2.25 3.34 1.19
C ARG A 40 1.85 3.02 -0.23
N ILE A 41 1.83 1.75 -0.57
CA ILE A 41 1.36 1.21 -1.84
C ILE A 41 -0.14 0.92 -1.72
N ILE A 42 -0.92 1.33 -2.72
CA ILE A 42 -2.35 1.13 -2.82
C ILE A 42 -2.65 0.49 -4.18
N GLY A 43 -3.28 -0.67 -4.17
CA GLY A 43 -3.73 -1.34 -5.40
C GLY A 43 -4.95 -0.65 -6.02
N VAL A 44 -5.02 -0.69 -7.33
CA VAL A 44 -6.20 -0.35 -8.13
C VAL A 44 -6.84 -1.66 -8.57
N ASP A 45 -8.04 -1.92 -8.08
CA ASP A 45 -8.76 -3.17 -8.33
C ASP A 45 -9.35 -3.21 -9.74
N ASN A 46 -9.62 -4.43 -10.25
CA ASN A 46 -10.25 -4.70 -11.55
C ASN A 46 -9.46 -4.13 -12.74
N MET A 47 -8.16 -3.94 -12.60
CA MET A 47 -7.28 -3.64 -13.73
C MET A 47 -7.19 -4.85 -14.66
N LYS A 48 -7.28 -4.61 -15.98
CA LYS A 48 -7.12 -5.61 -17.03
C LYS A 48 -5.74 -5.48 -17.68
N LYS A 49 -5.32 -6.53 -18.38
CA LYS A 49 -4.13 -6.45 -19.24
C LYS A 49 -4.29 -5.30 -20.24
N GLY A 50 -3.32 -4.41 -20.29
CA GLY A 50 -3.33 -3.21 -21.14
C GLY A 50 -3.92 -1.95 -20.48
N ASP A 51 -4.56 -2.05 -19.31
CA ASP A 51 -4.92 -0.86 -18.54
C ASP A 51 -3.66 -0.15 -18.03
N LYS A 52 -3.73 1.18 -17.98
CA LYS A 52 -2.61 2.02 -17.51
C LYS A 52 -3.09 3.09 -16.55
N ILE A 53 -2.40 3.26 -15.44
CA ILE A 53 -2.55 4.45 -14.60
C ILE A 53 -1.79 5.58 -15.30
N THR A 54 -2.50 6.58 -15.77
CA THR A 54 -1.92 7.68 -16.57
C THR A 54 -1.63 8.93 -15.75
N LYS A 55 -2.30 9.09 -14.60
CA LYS A 55 -2.07 10.24 -13.71
C LYS A 55 -2.51 9.92 -12.29
N VAL A 56 -1.68 10.35 -11.32
CA VAL A 56 -1.99 10.32 -9.88
C VAL A 56 -1.67 11.71 -9.33
N TYR A 57 -2.59 12.31 -8.58
CA TYR A 57 -2.38 13.66 -8.05
C TYR A 57 -3.29 13.92 -6.84
N PRO A 58 -2.81 14.68 -5.84
CA PRO A 58 -3.66 15.14 -4.74
C PRO A 58 -4.58 16.27 -5.21
N LYS A 59 -5.69 16.47 -4.51
CA LYS A 59 -6.55 17.65 -4.70
C LYS A 59 -5.72 18.90 -4.41
N ASN A 60 -5.83 19.90 -5.28
CA ASN A 60 -5.19 21.22 -5.15
C ASN A 60 -3.66 21.27 -5.38
N ASN A 61 -3.04 20.23 -5.92
CA ASN A 61 -1.58 20.16 -6.11
C ASN A 61 -0.78 20.59 -4.86
N ASP A 62 -1.34 20.34 -3.68
CA ASP A 62 -0.69 20.68 -2.42
C ASP A 62 0.40 19.63 -2.15
N TYR A 63 1.54 19.82 -2.81
CA TYR A 63 2.73 18.98 -2.66
C TYR A 63 3.29 18.99 -1.22
N ASN A 64 2.89 19.97 -0.40
CA ASN A 64 3.31 20.05 0.99
C ASN A 64 2.51 19.14 1.92
N ALA A 65 1.39 18.59 1.45
CA ALA A 65 0.51 17.76 2.27
C ALA A 65 0.71 16.26 2.03
N ILE A 66 0.64 15.80 0.79
CA ILE A 66 0.75 14.36 0.44
C ILE A 66 1.42 14.22 -0.93
N GLY A 67 2.49 13.42 -0.96
CA GLY A 67 3.02 12.90 -2.21
C GLY A 67 2.10 11.79 -2.74
N ALA A 68 1.78 11.82 -4.03
CA ALA A 68 1.01 10.78 -4.70
C ALA A 68 1.53 10.58 -6.13
N TRP A 69 1.87 9.34 -6.49
CA TRP A 69 2.44 8.99 -7.81
C TRP A 69 2.11 7.55 -8.19
N THR A 70 2.43 7.16 -9.42
CA THR A 70 2.26 5.79 -9.91
C THR A 70 3.21 4.84 -9.17
N GLY A 71 2.75 3.62 -8.87
CA GLY A 71 3.58 2.58 -8.29
C GLY A 71 4.54 1.94 -9.29
N GLU A 72 5.32 0.98 -8.83
CA GLU A 72 6.22 0.19 -9.68
C GLU A 72 5.43 -0.77 -10.58
N ARG A 73 4.33 -1.29 -10.09
CA ARG A 73 3.42 -2.14 -10.86
C ARG A 73 2.36 -1.28 -11.54
N SER A 74 1.89 -1.75 -12.69
CA SER A 74 0.88 -1.05 -13.50
C SER A 74 -0.47 -0.84 -12.81
N ASP A 75 -0.75 -1.61 -11.76
CA ASP A 75 -1.98 -1.60 -10.98
C ASP A 75 -1.83 -0.96 -9.59
N GLU A 76 -0.75 -0.22 -9.36
CA GLU A 76 -0.44 0.38 -8.05
C GLU A 76 -0.24 1.88 -8.12
N ILE A 77 -0.61 2.54 -7.04
CA ILE A 77 -0.21 3.91 -6.73
C ILE A 77 0.55 3.96 -5.43
N MET A 78 1.37 4.96 -5.27
CA MET A 78 2.10 5.25 -4.04
C MET A 78 1.61 6.55 -3.45
N ILE A 79 1.45 6.60 -2.13
CA ILE A 79 1.17 7.81 -1.36
C ILE A 79 2.17 7.94 -0.22
N SER A 80 2.52 9.17 0.14
CA SER A 80 3.43 9.47 1.24
C SER A 80 3.01 10.71 2.01
N ALA A 81 3.20 10.67 3.32
CA ALA A 81 3.01 11.81 4.21
C ALA A 81 4.33 12.24 4.89
N LEU A 82 5.48 12.03 4.24
CA LEU A 82 6.81 12.26 4.82
C LEU A 82 7.02 13.71 5.26
N ASN A 83 6.62 14.69 4.49
CA ASN A 83 6.88 16.09 4.77
C ASN A 83 5.60 16.86 5.10
N VAL A 84 4.57 16.17 5.58
CA VAL A 84 3.30 16.81 5.92
C VAL A 84 3.42 17.55 7.25
N SER A 85 3.31 18.86 7.21
CA SER A 85 3.36 19.71 8.41
C SER A 85 2.08 19.62 9.25
N LYS A 86 0.93 19.34 8.61
CA LYS A 86 -0.40 19.33 9.23
C LYS A 86 -1.08 17.98 9.10
N THR A 87 -1.88 17.63 10.09
CA THR A 87 -2.84 16.52 10.01
C THR A 87 -4.14 17.00 9.35
N GLY A 88 -4.93 16.06 8.83
CA GLY A 88 -6.18 16.39 8.15
C GLY A 88 -6.51 15.41 7.04
N SER A 89 -7.41 15.79 6.18
CA SER A 89 -7.87 14.94 5.07
C SER A 89 -7.73 15.64 3.74
N THR A 90 -7.30 14.91 2.73
CA THR A 90 -7.31 15.35 1.33
C THR A 90 -7.86 14.24 0.43
N LYS A 91 -8.07 14.54 -0.85
CA LYS A 91 -8.40 13.54 -1.87
C LYS A 91 -7.21 13.31 -2.77
N VAL A 92 -6.98 12.06 -3.15
CA VAL A 92 -6.07 11.67 -4.23
C VAL A 92 -6.91 11.19 -5.39
N TYR A 93 -6.62 11.69 -6.58
CA TYR A 93 -7.27 11.32 -7.83
C TYR A 93 -6.35 10.42 -8.65
N VAL A 94 -6.94 9.42 -9.28
CA VAL A 94 -6.24 8.47 -10.15
C VAL A 94 -6.96 8.41 -11.49
N LYS A 95 -6.24 8.58 -12.59
CA LYS A 95 -6.76 8.37 -13.94
C LYS A 95 -6.27 7.02 -14.45
N VAL A 96 -7.22 6.16 -14.83
CA VAL A 96 -6.95 4.85 -15.43
C VAL A 96 -7.47 4.85 -16.85
N GLN A 97 -6.63 4.50 -17.81
CA GLN A 97 -7.00 4.34 -19.21
C GLN A 97 -7.17 2.86 -19.54
N ARG A 98 -8.31 2.53 -20.14
CA ARG A 98 -8.65 1.22 -20.71
C ARG A 98 -9.06 1.42 -22.17
N GLY A 99 -8.19 1.07 -23.11
CA GLY A 99 -8.39 1.39 -24.53
C GLY A 99 -8.59 2.89 -24.72
N LYS A 100 -9.70 3.29 -25.35
CA LYS A 100 -10.05 4.72 -25.56
C LYS A 100 -10.75 5.38 -24.36
N LYS A 101 -11.10 4.61 -23.32
CA LYS A 101 -11.87 5.10 -22.17
C LYS A 101 -10.98 5.48 -20.99
N THR A 102 -11.24 6.64 -20.39
CA THR A 102 -10.58 7.10 -19.16
C THR A 102 -11.55 7.01 -17.97
N TYR A 103 -11.11 6.34 -16.90
CA TYR A 103 -11.81 6.28 -15.62
C TYR A 103 -11.12 7.24 -14.64
N LYS A 104 -11.94 8.07 -13.98
CA LYS A 104 -11.48 8.97 -12.91
C LYS A 104 -11.87 8.35 -11.58
N LEU A 105 -10.89 7.92 -10.81
CA LEU A 105 -11.06 7.36 -9.47
C LEU A 105 -10.65 8.38 -8.44
N SER A 106 -11.17 8.27 -7.23
CA SER A 106 -10.74 9.11 -6.12
C SER A 106 -10.75 8.35 -4.80
N MET A 107 -9.84 8.72 -3.92
CA MET A 107 -9.66 8.14 -2.60
C MET A 107 -9.46 9.27 -1.58
N LYS A 108 -10.11 9.19 -0.42
CA LYS A 108 -9.84 10.07 0.71
C LYS A 108 -8.59 9.58 1.44
N VAL A 109 -7.64 10.47 1.71
CA VAL A 109 -6.47 10.19 2.52
C VAL A 109 -6.55 10.99 3.81
N ASN A 110 -6.59 10.29 4.95
CA ASN A 110 -6.61 10.89 6.28
C ASN A 110 -5.20 10.82 6.86
N VAL A 111 -4.58 11.96 7.08
CA VAL A 111 -3.28 12.07 7.76
C VAL A 111 -3.54 12.33 9.24
N ILE A 112 -3.06 11.46 10.10
CA ILE A 112 -3.22 11.55 11.55
C ILE A 112 -1.87 11.68 12.24
N PRO A 113 -1.82 12.17 13.49
CA PRO A 113 -0.59 12.23 14.26
C PRO A 113 0.05 10.85 14.37
N TYR A 114 1.38 10.82 14.28
CA TYR A 114 2.09 9.57 14.50
C TYR A 114 1.91 9.08 15.94
N THR A 115 1.59 7.82 16.08
CA THR A 115 1.55 7.11 17.35
C THR A 115 2.23 5.78 17.20
N CYS A 116 3.35 5.58 17.90
CA CYS A 116 4.11 4.34 17.80
C CYS A 116 3.22 3.11 18.09
N PRO A 117 3.04 2.19 17.13
CA PRO A 117 2.17 1.02 17.29
C PRO A 117 2.82 -0.10 18.11
N MET A 118 4.10 0.04 18.48
CA MET A 118 4.84 -0.96 19.23
C MET A 118 4.77 -0.72 20.74
N GLN A 119 4.55 -1.76 21.51
CA GLN A 119 4.69 -1.75 22.95
C GLN A 119 6.17 -1.84 23.35
N SER A 120 6.93 -2.72 22.69
CA SER A 120 8.37 -2.85 22.85
C SER A 120 9.04 -3.24 21.54
N ALA A 121 10.29 -2.85 21.35
CA ALA A 121 11.14 -3.27 20.24
C ALA A 121 12.60 -3.30 20.69
N LYS A 122 13.27 -4.45 20.47
CA LYS A 122 14.68 -4.67 20.83
C LYS A 122 15.41 -5.39 19.70
N ILE A 123 16.69 -5.09 19.53
CA ILE A 123 17.65 -5.88 18.72
C ILE A 123 18.77 -6.30 19.65
N GLY A 124 18.82 -7.59 20.01
CA GLY A 124 19.68 -8.07 21.08
C GLY A 124 19.37 -7.37 22.40
N LYS A 125 20.38 -6.77 23.03
CA LYS A 125 20.23 -5.98 24.26
C LYS A 125 19.79 -4.52 24.00
N THR A 126 19.82 -4.03 22.76
CA THR A 126 19.52 -2.65 22.41
C THR A 126 18.01 -2.41 22.34
N ASN A 127 17.52 -1.43 23.12
CA ASN A 127 16.14 -0.96 23.04
C ASN A 127 16.00 0.03 21.88
N VAL A 128 15.44 -0.44 20.74
CA VAL A 128 15.22 0.37 19.53
C VAL A 128 13.87 1.07 19.51
N LYS A 129 12.95 0.75 20.45
CA LYS A 129 11.65 1.43 20.55
C LYS A 129 11.82 2.93 20.75
N LYS A 130 12.83 3.37 21.52
CA LYS A 130 13.08 4.80 21.76
C LYS A 130 13.23 5.59 20.45
N ALA A 131 13.93 5.02 19.45
CA ALA A 131 14.15 5.67 18.17
C ALA A 131 12.86 5.83 17.37
N ILE A 132 11.92 4.86 17.43
CA ILE A 132 10.65 4.89 16.69
C ILE A 132 9.48 5.44 17.51
N THR A 133 9.71 6.02 18.68
CA THR A 133 8.61 6.52 19.53
C THR A 133 7.89 7.68 18.87
N ASN A 134 8.61 8.57 18.21
CA ASN A 134 8.10 9.83 17.64
C ASN A 134 8.15 9.88 16.11
N THR A 135 8.66 8.84 15.47
CA THR A 135 8.80 8.77 14.02
C THR A 135 8.66 7.33 13.52
N ALA A 136 8.08 7.17 12.34
CA ALA A 136 8.02 5.87 11.66
C ALA A 136 9.34 5.51 10.96
N ASP A 137 10.16 6.50 10.63
CA ASP A 137 11.47 6.33 9.98
C ASP A 137 12.57 6.76 10.95
N ALA A 138 13.24 5.80 11.56
CA ALA A 138 14.16 6.03 12.65
C ALA A 138 15.60 5.66 12.31
N PHE A 139 16.52 6.52 12.77
CA PHE A 139 17.95 6.28 12.72
C PHE A 139 18.47 5.98 14.12
N LEU A 140 19.19 4.87 14.22
CA LEU A 140 19.90 4.47 15.46
C LEU A 140 21.28 5.13 15.49
N LYS A 141 21.68 5.60 16.65
CA LYS A 141 23.03 6.24 16.83
C LYS A 141 24.19 5.29 16.53
N LYS A 142 23.99 3.97 16.70
CA LYS A 142 25.01 2.95 16.49
C LYS A 142 24.39 1.70 15.85
N ASN A 143 25.21 0.96 15.12
CA ASN A 143 24.82 -0.36 14.64
C ASN A 143 24.48 -1.28 15.81
N CYS A 144 23.43 -2.07 15.64
CA CYS A 144 23.05 -3.09 16.59
C CYS A 144 22.80 -4.43 15.88
N SER A 145 23.08 -5.51 16.58
CA SER A 145 22.84 -6.86 16.09
C SER A 145 22.32 -7.76 17.19
N GLY A 146 21.63 -8.80 16.80
CA GLY A 146 21.04 -9.78 17.72
C GLY A 146 19.61 -10.15 17.37
N LYS A 147 18.95 -10.82 18.29
CA LYS A 147 17.54 -11.24 18.12
C LYS A 147 16.63 -10.01 18.03
N LEU A 148 15.88 -9.88 16.93
CA LEU A 148 14.82 -8.88 16.80
C LEU A 148 13.62 -9.33 17.62
N SER A 149 13.19 -8.53 18.58
CA SER A 149 12.05 -8.84 19.45
C SER A 149 11.10 -7.65 19.47
N ILE A 150 9.92 -7.81 18.86
CA ILE A 150 8.90 -6.76 18.75
C ILE A 150 7.62 -7.26 19.39
N LYS A 151 7.05 -6.45 20.30
CA LYS A 151 5.71 -6.62 20.86
C LYS A 151 4.84 -5.45 20.42
N MET A 152 3.69 -5.75 19.82
CA MET A 152 2.76 -4.74 19.34
C MET A 152 1.80 -4.29 20.46
N LYS A 153 1.31 -3.05 20.38
CA LYS A 153 0.17 -2.59 21.18
C LYS A 153 -1.10 -3.34 20.78
N LYS A 154 -2.09 -3.37 21.69
CA LYS A 154 -3.41 -3.95 21.41
C LYS A 154 -4.01 -3.36 20.14
N GLY A 155 -4.55 -4.21 19.29
CA GLY A 155 -5.16 -3.83 18.02
C GLY A 155 -4.19 -3.73 16.83
N TRP A 156 -2.87 -3.79 17.04
CA TRP A 156 -1.87 -3.81 15.98
C TRP A 156 -1.24 -5.18 15.79
N THR A 157 -0.89 -5.51 14.56
CA THR A 157 -0.17 -6.74 14.20
C THR A 157 0.93 -6.45 13.19
N ILE A 158 1.99 -7.23 13.22
CA ILE A 158 3.03 -7.22 12.19
C ILE A 158 2.50 -8.05 11.02
N THR A 159 2.52 -7.49 9.83
CA THR A 159 2.19 -8.21 8.59
C THR A 159 3.42 -8.65 7.83
N GLU A 160 4.51 -7.87 7.91
CA GLU A 160 5.77 -8.19 7.26
C GLU A 160 6.94 -7.58 8.01
N ILE A 161 8.08 -8.27 7.99
CA ILE A 161 9.39 -7.72 8.34
C ILE A 161 10.32 -8.04 7.18
N SER A 162 11.05 -7.05 6.71
CA SER A 162 12.06 -7.23 5.69
C SER A 162 13.31 -6.40 5.98
N GLN A 163 14.41 -6.75 5.34
CA GLN A 163 15.65 -6.00 5.41
C GLN A 163 16.18 -5.79 4.00
N PHE A 164 16.56 -4.57 3.69
CA PHE A 164 17.18 -4.25 2.40
C PHE A 164 18.69 -4.48 2.52
N VAL A 165 19.18 -5.50 1.82
CA VAL A 165 20.57 -5.94 1.87
C VAL A 165 21.11 -6.06 0.45
N ASN A 166 22.18 -5.36 0.13
CA ASN A 166 22.83 -5.40 -1.19
C ASN A 166 21.84 -5.27 -2.37
N GLY A 167 20.97 -4.26 -2.32
CA GLY A 167 20.00 -4.00 -3.38
C GLY A 167 18.79 -4.93 -3.39
N LYS A 168 18.65 -5.87 -2.44
CA LYS A 168 17.56 -6.86 -2.40
C LYS A 168 16.79 -6.79 -1.08
N SER A 169 15.48 -6.97 -1.17
CA SER A 169 14.62 -7.12 0.02
C SER A 169 14.62 -8.58 0.48
N VAL A 170 15.06 -8.81 1.70
CA VAL A 170 15.10 -10.12 2.34
C VAL A 170 14.03 -10.18 3.43
N LYS A 171 13.09 -11.14 3.33
CA LYS A 171 12.06 -11.35 4.36
C LYS A 171 12.69 -11.85 5.66
N LEU A 172 12.26 -11.27 6.76
CA LEU A 172 12.65 -11.63 8.10
C LEU A 172 11.46 -12.11 8.92
N LYS A 173 11.74 -12.76 10.03
CA LYS A 173 10.73 -13.12 11.04
C LYS A 173 11.08 -12.43 12.36
N ASN A 174 10.04 -12.05 13.12
CA ASN A 174 10.22 -11.65 14.51
C ASN A 174 10.93 -12.79 15.29
N ASN A 175 11.73 -12.45 16.26
CA ASN A 175 12.56 -13.38 17.04
C ASN A 175 13.74 -14.02 16.29
N LYS A 176 14.08 -13.58 15.08
CA LYS A 176 15.29 -13.99 14.36
C LYS A 176 16.42 -12.99 14.54
N LYS A 177 17.66 -13.47 14.32
CA LYS A 177 18.88 -12.63 14.40
C LYS A 177 18.93 -11.68 13.21
N VAL A 178 19.16 -10.40 13.48
CA VAL A 178 19.30 -9.32 12.48
C VAL A 178 20.53 -8.47 12.81
N SER A 179 20.95 -7.63 11.85
CA SER A 179 21.99 -6.63 12.08
C SER A 179 21.71 -5.39 11.24
N THR A 180 21.63 -4.22 11.87
CA THR A 180 21.43 -2.95 11.16
C THR A 180 22.63 -2.53 10.32
N LYS A 181 23.80 -3.11 10.54
CA LYS A 181 24.98 -2.95 9.67
C LYS A 181 24.73 -3.50 8.26
N LYS A 182 23.86 -4.51 8.11
CA LYS A 182 23.55 -5.13 6.82
C LYS A 182 22.59 -4.31 5.97
N GLY A 183 21.91 -3.33 6.54
CA GLY A 183 20.95 -2.48 5.86
C GLY A 183 19.73 -2.15 6.70
N ARG A 184 18.84 -1.36 6.12
CA ARG A 184 17.62 -0.87 6.76
C ARG A 184 16.62 -2.02 6.98
N ILE A 185 16.02 -2.07 8.16
CA ILE A 185 14.96 -3.02 8.50
C ILE A 185 13.63 -2.31 8.36
N PHE A 186 12.70 -2.89 7.59
CA PHE A 186 11.33 -2.43 7.42
C PHE A 186 10.38 -3.33 8.19
N ILE A 187 9.38 -2.74 8.83
CA ILE A 187 8.39 -3.44 9.63
C ILE A 187 7.03 -2.90 9.22
N THR A 188 6.29 -3.70 8.45
CA THR A 188 4.93 -3.36 8.05
C THR A 188 3.96 -3.85 9.11
N VAL A 189 3.11 -2.95 9.57
CA VAL A 189 2.13 -3.21 10.63
C VAL A 189 0.73 -2.85 10.18
N LYS A 190 -0.27 -3.55 10.71
CA LYS A 190 -1.68 -3.33 10.41
C LYS A 190 -2.48 -3.14 11.69
N ASN A 191 -3.30 -2.11 11.73
CA ASN A 191 -4.32 -1.94 12.75
C ASN A 191 -5.54 -2.80 12.39
N LYS A 192 -5.90 -3.75 13.25
CA LYS A 192 -6.99 -4.71 13.02
C LYS A 192 -8.37 -4.05 12.96
N LYS A 193 -8.58 -2.94 13.69
CA LYS A 193 -9.87 -2.24 13.76
C LYS A 193 -10.08 -1.32 12.55
N THR A 194 -9.06 -0.57 12.16
CA THR A 194 -9.18 0.46 11.11
C THR A 194 -8.64 0.01 9.76
N ASN A 195 -8.01 -1.17 9.69
CA ASN A 195 -7.27 -1.65 8.51
C ASN A 195 -6.13 -0.71 8.06
N GLN A 196 -5.75 0.28 8.89
CA GLN A 196 -4.59 1.12 8.64
C GLN A 196 -3.32 0.26 8.55
N ILE A 197 -2.52 0.48 7.51
CA ILE A 197 -1.23 -0.18 7.31
C ILE A 197 -0.14 0.88 7.37
N GLU A 198 0.93 0.63 8.11
CA GLU A 198 2.05 1.54 8.23
C GLU A 198 3.37 0.81 8.02
N ALA A 199 4.30 1.47 7.38
CA ALA A 199 5.67 1.00 7.25
C ALA A 199 6.55 1.77 8.25
N LEU A 200 7.16 1.04 9.15
CA LEU A 200 8.16 1.56 10.10
C LEU A 200 9.54 1.13 9.62
N SER A 201 10.53 1.96 9.81
CA SER A 201 11.89 1.62 9.42
C SER A 201 12.91 1.90 10.52
N LEU A 202 13.95 1.09 10.55
CA LEU A 202 15.12 1.21 11.43
C LEU A 202 16.39 1.12 10.58
N ALA A 203 17.19 2.19 10.60
CA ALA A 203 18.54 2.19 10.02
C ALA A 203 19.53 2.57 11.10
N ALA A 204 20.79 2.18 10.96
CA ALA A 204 21.86 2.82 11.72
C ALA A 204 22.30 4.09 11.00
N GLY A 205 22.56 5.16 11.75
CA GLY A 205 23.29 6.32 11.23
C GLY A 205 24.71 5.89 10.83
N TYR A 206 25.21 6.49 9.80
CA TYR A 206 26.61 6.37 9.38
C TYR A 206 27.51 7.12 10.34
#